data_53b81b45e36b57bcdb1d873b9d76d930
#
_entry.id   53b81b45e36b57bcdb1d873b9d76d930
#
_cell.length_a   1.000
_cell.length_b   1.000
_cell.length_c   1.000
_cell.angle_alpha   90.00
_cell.angle_beta   90.00
_cell.angle_gamma   90.00
#
_symmetry.space_group_name_H-M   'P 1'
#
loop_
_entity.id
_entity.type
_entity.pdbx_description
1 polymer ?
#
loop_
_entity_poly.entity_id
_entity_poly.type
_entity_poly.pdbx_seq_one_letter_code
_entity_poly.pdbx_strand_id
1 'polypeptide(L)'
;MRSFRAILLALFAIISITSNAATTEQVDKAVKDIIATYKDSKGIETVSVAKGNGLEIVKMMLKKQFGKEFMRGVTSITVLSYGGATEAVCNSLRKDLDTIAAILEEFDVSGNKDFSQNDYMRCFAQRTESGTLSDFVVALEKDQHKMVVYMAGEIKVEE
;
A
#
# COMPACT_ATOMS: atom_id res chain seq x y z
N MET A 1 7.27 -9.28 12.98
CA MET A 1 7.05 -8.15 12.07
C MET A 1 8.25 -7.23 11.87
N ARG A 2 9.41 -7.77 12.08
CA ARG A 2 10.68 -7.18 11.61
C ARG A 2 10.77 -7.10 10.08
N SER A 3 9.88 -7.82 9.38
CA SER A 3 9.81 -7.98 7.94
C SER A 3 9.44 -6.70 7.17
N PHE A 4 8.52 -5.91 7.70
CA PHE A 4 8.13 -4.66 7.03
C PHE A 4 9.26 -3.64 7.02
N ARG A 5 10.06 -3.58 8.10
CA ARG A 5 11.28 -2.76 8.14
C ARG A 5 12.31 -3.23 7.12
N ALA A 6 12.47 -4.54 6.97
CA ALA A 6 13.39 -5.12 5.98
C ALA A 6 12.93 -4.84 4.54
N ILE A 7 11.62 -4.88 4.27
CA ILE A 7 11.05 -4.51 2.98
C ILE A 7 11.31 -3.03 2.69
N LEU A 8 11.05 -2.17 3.65
CA LEU A 8 11.27 -0.72 3.51
C LEU A 8 12.76 -0.40 3.29
N LEU A 9 13.68 -1.11 3.95
CA LEU A 9 15.12 -0.96 3.74
C LEU A 9 15.53 -1.48 2.35
N ALA A 10 14.97 -2.58 1.88
CA ALA A 10 15.22 -3.10 0.53
C ALA A 10 14.75 -2.13 -0.57
N LEU A 11 13.67 -1.36 -0.31
CA LEU A 11 13.17 -0.33 -1.20
C LEU A 11 14.19 0.80 -1.49
N PHE A 12 15.11 1.05 -0.56
CA PHE A 12 16.15 2.09 -0.73
C PHE A 12 17.38 1.63 -1.50
N ALA A 13 17.65 0.32 -1.54
CA ALA A 13 18.83 -0.23 -2.21
C ALA A 13 18.70 -0.25 -3.74
N ILE A 14 17.50 -0.07 -4.28
CA ILE A 14 17.25 -0.10 -5.71
C ILE A 14 17.34 1.32 -6.27
N ILE A 15 18.42 1.63 -6.93
CA ILE A 15 18.55 2.85 -7.73
C ILE A 15 17.74 2.62 -9.01
N SER A 16 16.51 3.08 -9.02
CA SER A 16 15.69 2.99 -10.21
C SER A 16 15.85 4.24 -11.09
N ILE A 17 15.93 4.00 -12.37
CA ILE A 17 15.90 5.03 -13.40
C ILE A 17 14.46 5.48 -13.53
N THR A 18 14.21 6.73 -13.21
CA THR A 18 12.87 7.32 -13.23
C THR A 18 12.32 7.46 -14.64
N SER A 19 11.25 6.76 -14.91
CA SER A 19 10.26 7.17 -15.89
C SER A 19 9.25 8.10 -15.22
N ASN A 20 8.59 8.95 -15.99
CA ASN A 20 7.63 9.97 -15.62
C ASN A 20 6.91 9.73 -14.29
N ALA A 21 7.20 10.55 -13.28
CA ALA A 21 6.54 10.50 -11.99
C ALA A 21 5.04 10.80 -12.14
N ALA A 22 4.19 9.90 -11.64
CA ALA A 22 2.77 10.17 -11.53
C ALA A 22 2.52 11.30 -10.52
N THR A 23 1.46 12.08 -10.72
CA THR A 23 1.02 13.04 -9.70
C THR A 23 0.26 12.33 -8.59
N THR A 24 0.27 12.90 -7.38
CA THR A 24 -0.54 12.41 -6.25
C THR A 24 -2.03 12.31 -6.63
N GLU A 25 -2.53 13.24 -7.44
CA GLU A 25 -3.91 13.20 -7.93
C GLU A 25 -4.19 11.99 -8.83
N GLN A 26 -3.25 11.60 -9.67
CA GLN A 26 -3.39 10.41 -10.53
C GLN A 26 -3.42 9.13 -9.70
N VAL A 27 -2.58 9.03 -8.67
CA VAL A 27 -2.56 7.89 -7.75
C VAL A 27 -3.84 7.81 -6.95
N ASP A 28 -4.26 8.92 -6.36
CA ASP A 28 -5.51 9.02 -5.58
C ASP A 28 -6.72 8.63 -6.43
N LYS A 29 -6.78 9.12 -7.68
CA LYS A 29 -7.83 8.73 -8.62
C LYS A 29 -7.82 7.25 -8.93
N ALA A 30 -6.68 6.65 -9.22
CA ALA A 30 -6.56 5.23 -9.54
C ALA A 30 -7.00 4.35 -8.36
N VAL A 31 -6.61 4.69 -7.14
CA VAL A 31 -7.05 3.99 -5.92
C VAL A 31 -8.56 4.15 -5.71
N LYS A 32 -9.10 5.35 -5.87
CA LYS A 32 -10.55 5.62 -5.74
C LYS A 32 -11.36 4.87 -6.80
N ASP A 33 -10.86 4.75 -8.00
CA ASP A 33 -11.52 3.99 -9.08
C ASP A 33 -11.61 2.50 -8.72
N ILE A 34 -10.56 1.93 -8.16
CA ILE A 34 -10.57 0.54 -7.65
C ILE A 34 -11.59 0.41 -6.52
N ILE A 35 -11.57 1.30 -5.55
CA ILE A 35 -12.53 1.28 -4.43
C ILE A 35 -13.96 1.40 -4.94
N ALA A 36 -14.24 2.33 -5.85
CA ALA A 36 -15.56 2.53 -6.42
C ALA A 36 -16.08 1.30 -7.16
N THR A 37 -15.17 0.56 -7.80
CA THR A 37 -15.52 -0.66 -8.54
C THR A 37 -15.97 -1.78 -7.59
N TYR A 38 -15.35 -1.91 -6.42
CA TYR A 38 -15.52 -3.07 -5.55
C TYR A 38 -16.27 -2.81 -4.25
N LYS A 39 -16.43 -1.56 -3.81
CA LYS A 39 -17.00 -1.20 -2.48
C LYS A 39 -18.37 -1.81 -2.17
N ASP A 40 -19.18 -2.03 -3.19
CA ASP A 40 -20.53 -2.59 -3.05
C ASP A 40 -20.57 -4.12 -3.26
N SER A 41 -19.41 -4.74 -3.52
CA SER A 41 -19.32 -6.19 -3.66
C SER A 41 -19.42 -6.87 -2.30
N LYS A 42 -20.10 -8.00 -2.26
CA LYS A 42 -20.25 -8.78 -1.02
C LYS A 42 -18.89 -9.21 -0.48
N GLY A 43 -18.69 -8.99 0.81
CA GLY A 43 -17.46 -9.37 1.50
C GLY A 43 -16.33 -8.35 1.36
N ILE A 44 -16.63 -7.15 0.88
CA ILE A 44 -15.70 -6.04 0.81
C ILE A 44 -16.08 -4.97 1.83
N GLU A 45 -15.09 -4.50 2.56
CA GLU A 45 -15.20 -3.40 3.51
C GLU A 45 -14.16 -2.32 3.18
N THR A 46 -14.56 -1.06 3.26
CA THR A 46 -13.67 0.07 3.01
C THR A 46 -13.65 1.03 4.21
N VAL A 47 -12.46 1.46 4.57
CA VAL A 47 -12.25 2.49 5.59
C VAL A 47 -11.32 3.54 5.02
N SER A 48 -11.70 4.81 5.18
CA SER A 48 -10.87 5.94 4.74
C SER A 48 -10.80 6.97 5.85
N VAL A 49 -9.60 7.33 6.26
CA VAL A 49 -9.35 8.32 7.30
C VAL A 49 -8.33 9.36 6.81
N ALA A 50 -8.73 10.62 6.86
CA ALA A 50 -7.89 11.75 6.48
C ALA A 50 -8.10 12.89 7.49
N LYS A 51 -7.11 13.17 8.30
CA LYS A 51 -7.12 14.18 9.37
C LYS A 51 -7.92 13.79 10.62
N GLY A 52 -7.55 14.42 11.73
CA GLY A 52 -8.23 14.30 13.02
C GLY A 52 -7.92 13.04 13.80
N ASN A 53 -8.69 12.81 14.84
CA ASN A 53 -8.45 11.73 15.79
C ASN A 53 -8.52 10.33 15.17
N GLY A 54 -9.35 10.14 14.15
CA GLY A 54 -9.47 8.86 13.45
C GLY A 54 -8.17 8.46 12.77
N LEU A 55 -7.51 9.39 12.10
CA LEU A 55 -6.21 9.14 11.49
C LEU A 55 -5.14 8.80 12.54
N GLU A 56 -5.09 9.52 13.65
CA GLU A 56 -4.11 9.27 14.72
C GLU A 56 -4.33 7.90 15.37
N ILE A 57 -5.57 7.46 15.55
CA ILE A 57 -5.88 6.12 16.07
C ILE A 57 -5.35 5.04 15.11
N VAL A 58 -5.64 5.16 13.81
CA VAL A 58 -5.18 4.20 12.81
C VAL A 58 -3.65 4.21 12.71
N LYS A 59 -3.02 5.38 12.72
CA LYS A 59 -1.56 5.51 12.78
C LYS A 59 -0.97 4.79 13.99
N MET A 60 -1.59 4.94 15.15
CA MET A 60 -1.13 4.28 16.39
C MET A 60 -1.21 2.75 16.27
N MET A 61 -2.26 2.23 15.66
CA MET A 61 -2.41 0.80 15.40
C MET A 61 -1.35 0.26 14.42
N LEU A 62 -1.07 1.01 13.35
CA LEU A 62 -0.13 0.61 12.31
C LEU A 62 1.34 0.91 12.67
N LYS A 63 1.59 1.76 13.65
CA LYS A 63 2.93 2.15 14.06
C LYS A 63 3.83 0.97 14.45
N LYS A 64 3.26 -0.08 15.01
CA LYS A 64 4.00 -1.30 15.35
C LYS A 64 4.49 -2.05 14.11
N GLN A 65 3.75 -1.96 13.01
CA GLN A 65 4.07 -2.65 11.77
C GLN A 65 5.02 -1.85 10.89
N PHE A 66 4.79 -0.55 10.74
CA PHE A 66 5.52 0.32 9.82
C PHE A 66 6.61 1.19 10.48
N GLY A 67 6.55 1.37 11.78
CA GLY A 67 7.45 2.23 12.53
C GLY A 67 6.93 3.67 12.68
N LYS A 68 7.47 4.37 13.68
CA LYS A 68 7.00 5.71 14.07
C LYS A 68 7.30 6.76 12.99
N GLU A 69 8.50 6.75 12.45
CA GLU A 69 8.93 7.75 11.46
C GLU A 69 8.19 7.58 10.13
N PHE A 70 7.97 6.32 9.72
CA PHE A 70 7.16 6.02 8.56
C PHE A 70 5.74 6.61 8.67
N MET A 71 5.08 6.39 9.81
CA MET A 71 3.72 6.84 10.03
C MET A 71 3.60 8.36 10.21
N ARG A 72 4.68 9.04 10.58
CA ARG A 72 4.66 10.50 10.80
C ARG A 72 4.27 11.29 9.55
N GLY A 73 4.79 10.90 8.39
CA GLY A 73 4.54 11.57 7.12
C GLY A 73 3.20 11.24 6.48
N VAL A 74 2.47 10.25 7.00
CA VAL A 74 1.19 9.81 6.44
C VAL A 74 0.09 10.82 6.75
N THR A 75 -0.58 11.31 5.71
CA THR A 75 -1.66 12.30 5.80
C THR A 75 -3.05 11.73 5.64
N SER A 76 -3.17 10.56 4.99
CA SER A 76 -4.41 9.81 4.89
C SER A 76 -4.14 8.33 4.72
N ILE A 77 -5.09 7.51 5.16
CA ILE A 77 -5.04 6.05 5.03
C ILE A 77 -6.39 5.58 4.50
N THR A 78 -6.34 4.79 3.46
CA THR A 78 -7.51 4.10 2.91
C THR A 78 -7.24 2.61 2.88
N VAL A 79 -8.15 1.82 3.43
CA VAL A 79 -8.07 0.36 3.47
C VAL A 79 -9.28 -0.21 2.75
N LEU A 80 -9.02 -1.14 1.84
CA LEU A 80 -10.04 -1.99 1.23
C LEU A 80 -9.74 -3.42 1.67
N SER A 81 -10.62 -3.99 2.51
CA SER A 81 -10.54 -5.37 2.97
C SER A 81 -11.44 -6.25 2.10
N TYR A 82 -10.91 -7.35 1.59
CA TYR A 82 -11.63 -8.24 0.67
C TYR A 82 -11.53 -9.74 1.04
N GLY A 83 -11.21 -10.01 2.31
CA GLY A 83 -11.11 -11.38 2.81
C GLY A 83 -12.41 -12.19 2.72
N GLY A 84 -13.56 -11.52 2.75
CA GLY A 84 -14.89 -12.13 2.59
C GLY A 84 -15.40 -12.19 1.15
N ALA A 85 -14.64 -11.70 0.19
CA ALA A 85 -15.06 -11.65 -1.22
C ALA A 85 -14.91 -13.03 -1.92
N THR A 86 -15.63 -13.20 -3.03
CA THR A 86 -15.50 -14.39 -3.87
C THR A 86 -14.12 -14.42 -4.56
N GLU A 87 -13.66 -15.60 -4.94
CA GLU A 87 -12.37 -15.73 -5.66
C GLU A 87 -12.38 -14.99 -7.00
N ALA A 88 -13.52 -14.92 -7.68
CA ALA A 88 -13.65 -14.15 -8.91
C ALA A 88 -13.42 -12.64 -8.67
N VAL A 89 -13.95 -12.09 -7.59
CA VAL A 89 -13.74 -10.70 -7.17
C VAL A 89 -12.28 -10.48 -6.78
N CYS A 90 -11.69 -11.39 -6.01
CA CYS A 90 -10.28 -11.32 -5.63
C CYS A 90 -9.36 -11.28 -6.87
N ASN A 91 -9.60 -12.14 -7.84
CA ASN A 91 -8.83 -12.20 -9.08
C ASN A 91 -8.95 -10.93 -9.91
N SER A 92 -10.17 -10.38 -10.01
CA SER A 92 -10.40 -9.11 -10.71
C SER A 92 -9.66 -7.96 -10.02
N LEU A 93 -9.70 -7.91 -8.70
CA LEU A 93 -9.03 -6.89 -7.92
C LEU A 93 -7.50 -6.98 -8.06
N ARG A 94 -6.93 -8.19 -8.02
CA ARG A 94 -5.50 -8.41 -8.26
C ARG A 94 -5.07 -7.91 -9.64
N LYS A 95 -5.90 -8.16 -10.66
CA LYS A 95 -5.66 -7.68 -12.02
C LYS A 95 -5.74 -6.15 -12.11
N ASP A 96 -6.70 -5.54 -11.42
CA ASP A 96 -6.86 -4.08 -11.44
C ASP A 96 -5.70 -3.35 -10.73
N LEU A 97 -4.95 -4.02 -9.86
CA LEU A 97 -3.71 -3.49 -9.31
C LEU A 97 -2.64 -3.23 -10.37
N ASP A 98 -2.74 -3.83 -11.54
CA ASP A 98 -1.85 -3.52 -12.67
C ASP A 98 -2.00 -2.07 -13.15
N THR A 99 -3.15 -1.44 -12.91
CA THR A 99 -3.33 -0.01 -13.18
C THR A 99 -2.47 0.86 -12.26
N ILE A 100 -2.26 0.42 -11.02
CA ILE A 100 -1.35 1.07 -10.07
C ILE A 100 0.11 0.84 -10.50
N ALA A 101 0.46 -0.37 -10.92
CA ALA A 101 1.79 -0.70 -11.44
C ALA A 101 2.17 0.12 -12.68
N ALA A 102 1.18 0.60 -13.44
CA ALA A 102 1.42 1.45 -14.61
C ALA A 102 1.83 2.89 -14.26
N ILE A 103 1.56 3.35 -13.03
CA ILE A 103 1.79 4.74 -12.60
C ILE A 103 2.73 4.86 -11.40
N LEU A 104 2.94 3.82 -10.63
CA LEU A 104 3.86 3.77 -9.49
C LEU A 104 4.96 2.75 -9.73
N GLU A 105 6.10 2.98 -9.09
CA GLU A 105 7.18 1.99 -9.03
C GLU A 105 6.73 0.80 -8.16
N GLU A 106 6.80 -0.40 -8.70
CA GLU A 106 6.57 -1.63 -7.95
C GLU A 106 7.88 -2.15 -7.38
N PHE A 107 7.87 -2.49 -6.11
CA PHE A 107 9.04 -2.97 -5.39
C PHE A 107 8.99 -4.49 -5.24
N ASP A 108 10.11 -5.15 -5.51
CA ASP A 108 10.23 -6.59 -5.32
C ASP A 108 10.33 -6.93 -3.83
N VAL A 109 9.36 -7.67 -3.34
CA VAL A 109 9.27 -8.13 -1.95
C VAL A 109 9.51 -9.64 -1.81
N SER A 110 9.88 -10.32 -2.88
CA SER A 110 10.05 -11.78 -2.93
C SER A 110 11.13 -12.33 -1.99
N GLY A 111 12.10 -11.51 -1.62
CA GLY A 111 13.18 -11.86 -0.68
C GLY A 111 12.79 -11.84 0.79
N ASN A 112 11.56 -11.50 1.12
CA ASN A 112 11.12 -11.40 2.49
C ASN A 112 10.82 -12.77 3.11
N LYS A 113 11.58 -13.14 4.13
CA LYS A 113 11.50 -14.44 4.82
C LYS A 113 10.20 -14.65 5.60
N ASP A 114 9.44 -13.60 5.88
CA ASP A 114 8.21 -13.68 6.66
C ASP A 114 6.97 -13.98 5.80
N PHE A 115 7.15 -14.02 4.47
CA PHE A 115 6.10 -14.42 3.53
C PHE A 115 6.41 -15.79 2.95
N SER A 116 5.43 -16.68 3.00
CA SER A 116 5.50 -17.98 2.34
C SER A 116 5.25 -17.84 0.84
N GLN A 117 5.59 -18.87 0.08
CA GLN A 117 5.30 -18.90 -1.36
C GLN A 117 3.79 -18.80 -1.69
N ASN A 118 2.93 -19.05 -0.71
CA ASN A 118 1.48 -18.97 -0.86
C ASN A 118 0.92 -17.59 -0.50
N ASP A 119 1.73 -16.72 0.09
CA ASP A 119 1.30 -15.37 0.43
C ASP A 119 1.42 -14.46 -0.81
N TYR A 120 0.47 -13.57 -0.97
CA TYR A 120 0.48 -12.57 -2.03
C TYR A 120 0.82 -11.21 -1.43
N MET A 121 1.79 -10.52 -2.00
CA MET A 121 2.13 -9.16 -1.61
C MET A 121 2.65 -8.38 -2.80
N ARG A 122 2.11 -7.19 -2.99
CA ARG A 122 2.63 -6.19 -3.93
C ARG A 122 2.77 -4.85 -3.22
N CYS A 123 3.87 -4.18 -3.44
CA CYS A 123 4.15 -2.85 -2.88
C CYS A 123 4.45 -1.87 -4.01
N PHE A 124 3.80 -0.73 -3.96
CA PHE A 124 3.97 0.35 -4.92
C PHE A 124 4.22 1.66 -4.18
N ALA A 125 5.10 2.48 -4.68
CA ALA A 125 5.29 3.83 -4.18
C ALA A 125 5.89 4.73 -5.23
N GLN A 126 5.77 6.03 -5.03
CA GLN A 126 6.48 7.03 -5.80
C GLN A 126 7.72 7.47 -5.04
N ARG A 127 8.87 7.46 -5.70
CA ARG A 127 10.10 8.03 -5.14
C ARG A 127 10.16 9.52 -5.47
N THR A 128 10.34 10.34 -4.45
CA THR A 128 10.50 11.78 -4.61
C THR A 128 11.96 12.15 -4.95
N GLU A 129 12.19 13.35 -5.44
CA GLU A 129 13.53 13.88 -5.70
C GLU A 129 14.39 13.93 -4.45
N SER A 130 13.80 14.11 -3.28
CA SER A 130 14.48 14.11 -1.98
C SER A 130 14.84 12.71 -1.45
N GLY A 131 14.49 11.65 -2.18
CA GLY A 131 14.74 10.27 -1.77
C GLY A 131 13.73 9.70 -0.78
N THR A 132 12.67 10.43 -0.47
CA THR A 132 11.54 9.92 0.32
C THR A 132 10.56 9.16 -0.57
N LEU A 133 9.61 8.45 0.02
CA LEU A 133 8.50 7.81 -0.68
C LEU A 133 7.23 8.63 -0.52
N SER A 134 6.39 8.61 -1.53
CA SER A 134 5.04 9.15 -1.44
C SER A 134 4.05 8.17 -2.07
N ASP A 135 2.77 8.33 -1.72
CA ASP A 135 1.69 7.54 -2.33
C ASP A 135 1.91 6.02 -2.25
N PHE A 136 2.12 5.53 -1.05
CA PHE A 136 2.42 4.13 -0.78
C PHE A 136 1.16 3.25 -0.86
N VAL A 137 1.19 2.23 -1.72
CA VAL A 137 0.11 1.25 -1.87
C VAL A 137 0.65 -0.15 -1.59
N VAL A 138 0.00 -0.86 -0.69
CA VAL A 138 0.32 -2.26 -0.38
C VAL A 138 -0.90 -3.13 -0.61
N ALA A 139 -0.75 -4.17 -1.40
CA ALA A 139 -1.72 -5.25 -1.51
C ALA A 139 -1.15 -6.47 -0.78
N LEU A 140 -1.90 -7.01 0.15
CA LEU A 140 -1.49 -8.12 1.01
C LEU A 140 -2.58 -9.17 1.08
N GLU A 141 -2.20 -10.43 0.86
CA GLU A 141 -3.04 -11.59 1.16
C GLU A 141 -2.21 -12.59 1.95
N LYS A 142 -2.58 -12.74 3.20
CA LYS A 142 -1.97 -13.71 4.11
C LYS A 142 -3.03 -14.33 4.98
N ASP A 143 -3.12 -15.65 4.97
CA ASP A 143 -4.17 -16.39 5.65
C ASP A 143 -5.57 -15.94 5.16
N GLN A 144 -6.43 -15.50 6.08
CA GLN A 144 -7.75 -14.97 5.76
C GLN A 144 -7.76 -13.43 5.60
N HIS A 145 -6.60 -12.79 5.81
CA HIS A 145 -6.48 -11.33 5.71
C HIS A 145 -6.10 -10.96 4.28
N LYS A 146 -7.02 -10.31 3.58
CA LYS A 146 -6.80 -9.78 2.23
C LYS A 146 -7.14 -8.31 2.23
N MET A 147 -6.18 -7.46 1.92
CA MET A 147 -6.38 -6.01 1.95
C MET A 147 -5.50 -5.27 0.94
N VAL A 148 -6.00 -4.12 0.52
CA VAL A 148 -5.22 -3.07 -0.14
C VAL A 148 -5.19 -1.87 0.79
N VAL A 149 -4.01 -1.36 1.10
CA VAL A 149 -3.80 -0.19 1.94
C VAL A 149 -3.14 0.90 1.11
N TYR A 150 -3.78 2.05 1.04
CA TYR A 150 -3.22 3.25 0.43
C TYR A 150 -2.88 4.27 1.52
N MET A 151 -1.63 4.70 1.56
CA MET A 151 -1.15 5.73 2.47
C MET A 151 -0.61 6.90 1.66
N ALA A 152 -1.33 8.03 1.72
CA ALA A 152 -0.88 9.27 1.12
C ALA A 152 0.04 10.03 2.08
N GLY A 153 0.91 10.85 1.52
CA GLY A 153 1.84 11.69 2.25
C GLY A 153 3.29 11.39 1.88
N GLU A 154 4.18 12.21 2.38
CA GLU A 154 5.63 12.04 2.19
C GLU A 154 6.20 11.20 3.32
N ILE A 155 6.69 10.02 2.99
CA ILE A 155 7.13 9.02 3.95
C ILE A 155 8.64 8.96 3.96
N LYS A 156 9.24 9.20 5.13
CA LYS A 156 10.66 9.01 5.36
C LYS A 156 10.90 7.57 5.81
N VAL A 157 11.85 6.92 5.18
CA VAL A 157 12.32 5.61 5.61
C VAL A 157 13.65 5.80 6.31
N GLU A 158 13.75 5.33 7.55
CA GLU A 158 15.00 5.32 8.29
C GLU A 158 15.93 4.24 7.72
N GLU A 159 17.17 4.60 7.43
CA GLU A 159 18.23 3.66 7.09
C GLU A 159 18.62 2.76 8.29
#